data_ee900e8df576f470fdc91c630180b113
#
_entry.id   ee900e8df576f470fdc91c630180b113
#
_cell.length_a   1.000
_cell.length_b   1.000
_cell.length_c   1.000
_cell.angle_alpha   90.00
_cell.angle_beta   90.00
_cell.angle_gamma   90.00
#
_symmetry.space_group_name_H-M   'P 1'
#
loop_
_entity.id
_entity.type
_entity.pdbx_description
1 polymer ?
#
loop_
_entity_poly.entity_id
_entity_poly.type
_entity_poly.pdbx_seq_one_letter_code
_entity_poly.pdbx_strand_id
1 'polypeptide(L)'
;SNYCVNGCLYCPYHAKNREIPRRKLTQDEIRAEVIALQDMGHKRLAIEAGEDPKHNPIEYILESMNTIYSIKHKNGAIRRVNVNIAATTVDEYRMLKEAEIGTYILFQETYHKESYQRLHPTGPKSDYNWHTEAMDRAMEGGIDDVGLGVLFGLEGYRYEFAGLLMHAEHLEAVHGVGPHTISVPRVKPAMDINPDEFDNGIPDEMFEKLIALIRISVPYTGMIISTRESQTVREHALQYGISQISGGSRTSVGGYVEEQRPHDTEQFDVSDQRTLDEVISWLLDNNHIPSFCTACYRAGRTGDSSCRFVRTAKS
;
A
#
# COMPACT_ATOMS: atom_id res chain seq x y z
N SER A 1 7.65 -2.44 11.23
CA SER A 1 8.08 -1.58 12.36
C SER A 1 7.22 -0.33 12.43
N ASN A 2 6.79 0.05 13.64
CA ASN A 2 6.03 1.28 13.88
C ASN A 2 6.86 2.42 14.50
N TYR A 3 8.18 2.31 14.52
CA TYR A 3 9.04 3.44 14.85
C TYR A 3 8.94 4.51 13.75
N CYS A 4 8.60 5.75 14.13
CA CYS A 4 8.46 6.86 13.19
C CYS A 4 8.84 8.18 13.85
N VAL A 5 9.54 9.05 13.13
CA VAL A 5 9.97 10.39 13.59
C VAL A 5 9.06 11.51 13.10
N ASN A 6 8.11 11.20 12.23
CA ASN A 6 7.19 12.19 11.66
C ASN A 6 6.04 12.55 12.60
N GLY A 7 5.47 13.73 12.40
CA GLY A 7 4.35 14.24 13.18
C GLY A 7 3.03 14.25 12.42
N CYS A 8 2.75 13.23 11.58
CA CYS A 8 1.53 13.17 10.76
C CYS A 8 0.27 13.11 11.62
N LEU A 9 -0.67 14.05 11.44
CA LEU A 9 -1.85 14.18 12.30
C LEU A 9 -2.93 13.11 12.08
N TYR A 10 -2.80 12.29 11.05
CA TYR A 10 -3.76 11.23 10.67
C TYR A 10 -3.22 9.80 10.90
N CYS A 11 -2.04 9.68 11.51
CA CYS A 11 -1.38 8.37 11.68
C CYS A 11 -1.01 8.15 13.15
N PRO A 12 -1.45 7.05 13.78
CA PRO A 12 -1.14 6.77 15.18
C PRO A 12 0.35 6.52 15.45
N TYR A 13 1.15 6.30 14.41
CA TYR A 13 2.61 6.13 14.53
C TYR A 13 3.37 7.45 14.66
N HIS A 14 2.69 8.60 14.68
CA HIS A 14 3.36 9.89 14.80
C HIS A 14 4.23 9.98 16.07
N ALA A 15 5.33 10.72 15.97
CA ALA A 15 6.38 10.76 16.99
C ALA A 15 5.89 11.24 18.39
N LYS A 16 4.79 12.00 18.44
CA LYS A 16 4.24 12.51 19.69
C LYS A 16 3.35 11.51 20.42
N ASN A 17 2.86 10.46 19.73
CA ASN A 17 2.06 9.42 20.35
C ASN A 17 2.95 8.54 21.26
N ARG A 18 2.79 8.68 22.57
CA ARG A 18 3.54 7.92 23.57
C ARG A 18 2.75 6.73 24.12
N GLU A 19 1.50 6.59 23.72
CA GLU A 19 0.62 5.51 24.19
C GLU A 19 0.83 4.24 23.37
N ILE A 20 1.16 4.40 22.09
CA ILE A 20 1.39 3.24 21.22
C ILE A 20 2.77 2.59 21.51
N PRO A 21 2.81 1.31 21.87
CA PRO A 21 4.07 0.58 22.04
C PRO A 21 4.88 0.54 20.73
N ARG A 22 6.14 0.96 20.80
CA ARG A 22 7.02 0.91 19.64
C ARG A 22 7.65 -0.45 19.51
N ARG A 23 7.53 -1.06 18.33
CA ARG A 23 8.06 -2.38 18.03
C ARG A 23 8.71 -2.41 16.66
N LYS A 24 9.81 -3.14 16.58
CA LYS A 24 10.50 -3.51 15.34
C LYS A 24 10.72 -5.02 15.38
N LEU A 25 10.38 -5.71 14.32
CA LEU A 25 10.60 -7.16 14.24
C LEU A 25 12.07 -7.48 14.00
N THR A 26 12.57 -8.49 14.68
CA THR A 26 13.84 -9.15 14.36
C THR A 26 13.69 -10.00 13.09
N GLN A 27 14.80 -10.44 12.50
CA GLN A 27 14.75 -11.29 11.31
C GLN A 27 14.10 -12.66 11.61
N ASP A 28 14.25 -13.19 12.82
CA ASP A 28 13.58 -14.44 13.25
C ASP A 28 12.06 -14.24 13.41
N GLU A 29 11.63 -13.10 13.96
CA GLU A 29 10.21 -12.75 14.02
C GLU A 29 9.62 -12.55 12.60
N ILE A 30 10.33 -11.88 11.69
CA ILE A 30 9.92 -11.76 10.28
C ILE A 30 9.78 -13.14 9.64
N ARG A 31 10.69 -14.05 9.91
CA ARG A 31 10.61 -15.45 9.43
C ARG A 31 9.34 -16.13 9.92
N ALA A 32 9.01 -15.99 11.19
CA ALA A 32 7.80 -16.57 11.78
C ALA A 32 6.53 -15.98 11.14
N GLU A 33 6.45 -14.67 10.98
CA GLU A 33 5.33 -13.97 10.32
C GLU A 33 5.15 -14.45 8.86
N VAL A 34 6.23 -14.61 8.12
CA VAL A 34 6.17 -15.08 6.73
C VAL A 34 5.70 -16.53 6.64
N ILE A 35 6.11 -17.40 7.56
CA ILE A 35 5.61 -18.77 7.63
C ILE A 35 4.11 -18.81 7.90
N ALA A 36 3.63 -17.99 8.85
CA ALA A 36 2.20 -17.86 9.14
C ALA A 36 1.43 -17.36 7.91
N LEU A 37 1.92 -16.34 7.21
CA LEU A 37 1.32 -15.84 5.97
C LEU A 37 1.29 -16.91 4.85
N GLN A 38 2.33 -17.70 4.72
CA GLN A 38 2.36 -18.80 3.74
C GLN A 38 1.36 -19.92 4.10
N ASP A 39 1.20 -20.21 5.38
CA ASP A 39 0.20 -21.18 5.87
C ASP A 39 -1.23 -20.68 5.61
N MET A 40 -1.47 -19.37 5.65
CA MET A 40 -2.73 -18.75 5.23
C MET A 40 -2.95 -18.76 3.71
N GLY A 41 -1.94 -19.10 2.90
CA GLY A 41 -2.01 -19.18 1.44
C GLY A 41 -1.45 -17.99 0.68
N HIS A 42 -0.91 -16.97 1.35
CA HIS A 42 -0.34 -15.80 0.69
C HIS A 42 0.91 -16.15 -0.14
N LYS A 43 1.04 -15.50 -1.32
CA LYS A 43 2.17 -15.66 -2.24
C LYS A 43 2.97 -14.37 -2.44
N ARG A 44 2.40 -13.25 -2.01
CA ARG A 44 3.01 -11.92 -2.01
C ARG A 44 2.67 -11.21 -0.71
N LEU A 45 3.51 -10.29 -0.31
CA LEU A 45 3.28 -9.46 0.88
C LEU A 45 3.85 -8.06 0.66
N ALA A 46 3.55 -7.15 1.58
CA ALA A 46 4.15 -5.84 1.66
C ALA A 46 4.92 -5.69 2.97
N ILE A 47 6.10 -5.08 2.89
CA ILE A 47 6.82 -4.55 4.05
C ILE A 47 6.33 -3.14 4.28
N GLU A 48 5.94 -2.84 5.51
CA GLU A 48 5.56 -1.50 5.94
C GLU A 48 6.40 -1.08 7.14
N ALA A 49 6.97 0.11 7.07
CA ALA A 49 7.76 0.67 8.15
C ALA A 49 7.56 2.18 8.25
N GLY A 50 7.45 2.66 9.48
CA GLY A 50 7.51 4.10 9.76
C GLY A 50 8.88 4.66 9.40
N GLU A 51 8.95 5.96 9.14
CA GLU A 51 10.20 6.65 8.83
C GLU A 51 11.00 6.91 10.10
N ASP A 52 12.07 6.18 10.27
CA ASP A 52 13.01 6.35 11.37
C ASP A 52 14.39 5.87 10.93
N PRO A 53 15.33 6.80 10.60
CA PRO A 53 16.66 6.44 10.11
C PRO A 53 17.49 5.60 11.10
N LYS A 54 17.17 5.68 12.39
CA LYS A 54 17.87 4.92 13.43
C LYS A 54 17.34 3.48 13.56
N HIS A 55 16.02 3.31 13.50
CA HIS A 55 15.39 2.01 13.75
C HIS A 55 15.06 1.27 12.45
N ASN A 56 14.76 1.98 11.38
CA ASN A 56 14.38 1.44 10.08
C ASN A 56 15.30 1.94 8.94
N PRO A 57 16.64 1.85 9.07
CA PRO A 57 17.52 2.21 7.97
C PRO A 57 17.28 1.29 6.76
N ILE A 58 17.74 1.71 5.60
CA ILE A 58 17.51 0.96 4.34
C ILE A 58 18.06 -0.48 4.43
N GLU A 59 19.16 -0.67 5.12
CA GLU A 59 19.79 -1.98 5.34
C GLU A 59 18.83 -2.97 6.04
N TYR A 60 18.04 -2.48 6.99
CA TYR A 60 17.03 -3.30 7.66
C TYR A 60 15.93 -3.75 6.68
N ILE A 61 15.50 -2.87 5.80
CA ILE A 61 14.49 -3.19 4.78
C ILE A 61 15.04 -4.23 3.80
N LEU A 62 16.27 -4.02 3.33
CA LEU A 62 16.96 -4.95 2.41
C LEU A 62 17.18 -6.32 3.05
N GLU A 63 17.65 -6.36 4.29
CA GLU A 63 17.83 -7.60 5.06
C GLU A 63 16.48 -8.33 5.22
N SER A 64 15.40 -7.58 5.52
CA SER A 64 14.06 -8.14 5.64
C SER A 64 13.57 -8.75 4.32
N MET A 65 13.79 -8.07 3.19
CA MET A 65 13.47 -8.62 1.86
C MET A 65 14.24 -9.91 1.58
N ASN A 66 15.55 -9.93 1.86
CA ASN A 66 16.38 -11.12 1.69
C ASN A 66 15.90 -12.28 2.57
N THR A 67 15.56 -12.00 3.83
CA THR A 67 14.98 -12.99 4.75
C THR A 67 13.71 -13.56 4.16
N ILE A 68 12.76 -12.73 3.74
CA ILE A 68 11.47 -13.14 3.18
C ILE A 68 11.66 -14.04 1.95
N TYR A 69 12.50 -13.63 1.00
CA TYR A 69 12.76 -14.40 -0.22
C TYR A 69 13.51 -15.72 0.03
N SER A 70 14.28 -15.81 1.10
CA SER A 70 15.01 -17.03 1.48
C SER A 70 14.12 -18.15 2.02
N ILE A 71 12.89 -17.82 2.46
CA ILE A 71 12.02 -18.77 3.15
C ILE A 71 11.32 -19.66 2.12
N LYS A 72 11.57 -20.95 2.24
CA LYS A 72 10.81 -22.00 1.58
C LYS A 72 10.07 -22.79 2.66
N HIS A 73 8.76 -22.75 2.63
CA HIS A 73 7.93 -23.42 3.62
C HIS A 73 6.92 -24.33 2.90
N LYS A 74 6.93 -25.63 3.26
CA LYS A 74 6.16 -26.66 2.53
C LYS A 74 6.48 -26.58 1.02
N ASN A 75 5.45 -26.44 0.18
CA ASN A 75 5.61 -26.30 -1.27
C ASN A 75 5.52 -24.83 -1.74
N GLY A 76 5.66 -23.88 -0.81
CA GLY A 76 5.46 -22.45 -1.06
C GLY A 76 6.68 -21.59 -0.79
N ALA A 77 6.66 -20.43 -1.42
CA ALA A 77 7.57 -19.33 -1.14
C ALA A 77 6.87 -18.01 -1.45
N ILE A 78 7.23 -16.93 -0.77
CA ILE A 78 6.85 -15.60 -1.18
C ILE A 78 7.64 -15.24 -2.43
N ARG A 79 6.93 -14.81 -3.48
CA ARG A 79 7.52 -14.54 -4.80
C ARG A 79 7.56 -13.06 -5.14
N ARG A 80 6.89 -12.22 -4.33
CA ARG A 80 6.85 -10.79 -4.53
C ARG A 80 6.73 -10.08 -3.20
N VAL A 81 7.64 -9.14 -2.96
CA VAL A 81 7.67 -8.27 -1.79
C VAL A 81 7.47 -6.84 -2.27
N ASN A 82 6.33 -6.26 -1.97
CA ASN A 82 6.12 -4.83 -2.12
C ASN A 82 6.73 -4.09 -0.92
N VAL A 83 7.08 -2.83 -1.10
CA VAL A 83 7.69 -2.03 -0.03
C VAL A 83 6.95 -0.70 0.09
N ASN A 84 6.44 -0.42 1.27
CA ASN A 84 5.83 0.83 1.65
C ASN A 84 6.68 1.47 2.77
N ILE A 85 7.62 2.28 2.36
CA ILE A 85 8.49 3.09 3.24
C ILE A 85 8.46 4.54 2.77
N ALA A 86 8.91 5.45 3.63
CA ALA A 86 8.99 6.87 3.29
C ALA A 86 9.84 7.14 2.05
N ALA A 87 9.66 8.34 1.47
CA ALA A 87 10.46 8.83 0.36
C ALA A 87 11.96 8.78 0.68
N THR A 88 12.77 8.32 -0.26
CA THR A 88 14.20 8.16 -0.07
C THR A 88 15.00 8.62 -1.29
N THR A 89 16.29 8.33 -1.33
CA THR A 89 17.23 8.74 -2.39
C THR A 89 17.19 7.80 -3.59
N VAL A 90 17.62 8.27 -4.75
CA VAL A 90 17.79 7.44 -5.97
C VAL A 90 18.66 6.22 -5.70
N ASP A 91 19.74 6.39 -4.92
CA ASP A 91 20.66 5.29 -4.61
C ASP A 91 19.98 4.21 -3.75
N GLU A 92 19.19 4.57 -2.74
CA GLU A 92 18.45 3.62 -1.93
C GLU A 92 17.32 2.94 -2.74
N TYR A 93 16.67 3.64 -3.65
CA TYR A 93 15.74 3.01 -4.59
C TYR A 93 16.44 2.01 -5.53
N ARG A 94 17.68 2.30 -5.96
CA ARG A 94 18.48 1.36 -6.74
C ARG A 94 18.81 0.11 -5.94
N MET A 95 19.16 0.25 -4.66
CA MET A 95 19.38 -0.89 -3.77
C MET A 95 18.12 -1.75 -3.61
N LEU A 96 16.94 -1.13 -3.49
CA LEU A 96 15.66 -1.86 -3.47
C LEU A 96 15.40 -2.60 -4.80
N LYS A 97 15.73 -1.98 -5.93
CA LYS A 97 15.61 -2.62 -7.26
C LYS A 97 16.53 -3.84 -7.36
N GLU A 98 17.77 -3.74 -6.91
CA GLU A 98 18.73 -4.85 -6.87
C GLU A 98 18.28 -5.99 -5.95
N ALA A 99 17.59 -5.65 -4.85
CA ALA A 99 16.97 -6.62 -3.93
C ALA A 99 15.64 -7.20 -4.46
N GLU A 100 15.32 -6.96 -5.72
CA GLU A 100 14.14 -7.51 -6.41
C GLU A 100 12.80 -7.05 -5.80
N ILE A 101 12.68 -5.75 -5.46
CA ILE A 101 11.41 -5.17 -5.00
C ILE A 101 10.26 -5.49 -5.98
N GLY A 102 9.08 -5.72 -5.42
CA GLY A 102 7.84 -5.71 -6.20
C GLY A 102 7.41 -4.31 -6.58
N THR A 103 6.35 -3.80 -5.98
CA THR A 103 5.91 -2.41 -6.13
C THR A 103 6.48 -1.56 -5.00
N TYR A 104 7.04 -0.40 -5.33
CA TYR A 104 7.24 0.66 -4.36
C TYR A 104 5.93 1.42 -4.17
N ILE A 105 5.42 1.47 -2.96
CA ILE A 105 4.14 2.10 -2.63
C ILE A 105 4.40 3.29 -1.73
N LEU A 106 3.90 4.44 -2.12
CA LEU A 106 3.88 5.63 -1.28
C LEU A 106 2.63 6.46 -1.60
N PHE A 107 1.81 6.69 -0.58
CA PHE A 107 0.65 7.56 -0.75
C PHE A 107 1.08 9.01 -0.64
N GLN A 108 0.57 9.85 -1.55
CA GLN A 108 0.75 11.31 -1.46
C GLN A 108 0.06 11.88 -0.22
N GLU A 109 -0.94 11.19 0.29
CA GLU A 109 -1.84 11.58 1.35
C GLU A 109 -2.79 12.70 0.90
N THR A 110 -2.26 13.87 0.58
CA THR A 110 -2.96 14.98 -0.08
C THR A 110 -2.04 15.70 -1.07
N TYR A 111 -2.58 16.08 -2.23
CA TYR A 111 -1.88 16.92 -3.21
C TYR A 111 -1.97 18.41 -2.89
N HIS A 112 -2.88 18.82 -1.99
CA HIS A 112 -3.03 20.22 -1.61
C HIS A 112 -1.89 20.61 -0.66
N LYS A 113 -0.95 21.41 -1.18
CA LYS A 113 0.33 21.71 -0.50
C LYS A 113 0.15 22.33 0.89
N GLU A 114 -0.79 23.27 1.04
CA GLU A 114 -1.03 23.95 2.32
C GLU A 114 -1.62 22.97 3.37
N SER A 115 -2.56 22.12 2.96
CA SER A 115 -3.11 21.08 3.81
C SER A 115 -2.05 20.02 4.14
N TYR A 116 -1.22 19.65 3.17
CA TYR A 116 -0.10 18.74 3.39
C TYR A 116 0.85 19.26 4.49
N GLN A 117 1.26 20.53 4.41
CA GLN A 117 2.15 21.14 5.41
C GLN A 117 1.51 21.21 6.80
N ARG A 118 0.22 21.51 6.86
CA ARG A 118 -0.54 21.51 8.13
C ARG A 118 -0.61 20.10 8.75
N LEU A 119 -0.83 19.09 7.93
CA LEU A 119 -0.99 17.70 8.36
C LEU A 119 0.33 17.00 8.70
N HIS A 120 1.46 17.54 8.21
CA HIS A 120 2.81 17.02 8.45
C HIS A 120 3.70 18.09 9.11
N PRO A 121 3.40 18.51 10.35
CA PRO A 121 4.05 19.66 10.98
C PRO A 121 5.51 19.44 11.34
N THR A 122 5.96 18.20 11.45
CA THR A 122 7.34 17.86 11.87
C THR A 122 7.84 16.57 11.24
N GLY A 123 9.16 16.47 11.14
CA GLY A 123 9.86 15.30 10.60
C GLY A 123 10.16 15.42 9.10
N PRO A 124 10.91 14.46 8.53
CA PRO A 124 11.31 14.49 7.11
C PRO A 124 10.10 14.54 6.14
N LYS A 125 9.01 13.86 6.47
CA LYS A 125 7.78 13.86 5.65
C LYS A 125 7.12 15.24 5.54
N SER A 126 7.54 16.25 6.33
CA SER A 126 7.06 17.63 6.20
C SER A 126 7.48 18.32 4.90
N ASP A 127 8.51 17.83 4.22
CA ASP A 127 8.95 18.34 2.93
C ASP A 127 8.03 17.83 1.82
N TYR A 128 7.10 18.67 1.39
CA TYR A 128 6.13 18.38 0.35
C TYR A 128 6.79 18.00 -0.98
N ASN A 129 7.81 18.74 -1.40
CA ASN A 129 8.43 18.49 -2.70
C ASN A 129 9.20 17.17 -2.68
N TRP A 130 9.99 16.95 -1.63
CA TRP A 130 10.70 15.68 -1.43
C TRP A 130 9.77 14.47 -1.48
N HIS A 131 8.61 14.58 -0.83
CA HIS A 131 7.63 13.51 -0.80
C HIS A 131 6.93 13.32 -2.16
N THR A 132 6.50 14.42 -2.80
CA THR A 132 5.77 14.36 -4.07
C THR A 132 6.64 13.81 -5.21
N GLU A 133 7.94 14.11 -5.21
CA GLU A 133 8.91 13.66 -6.23
C GLU A 133 9.50 12.26 -5.93
N ALA A 134 8.97 11.55 -4.94
CA ALA A 134 9.49 10.23 -4.55
C ALA A 134 9.39 9.19 -5.67
N MET A 135 8.30 9.20 -6.44
CA MET A 135 8.11 8.25 -7.53
C MET A 135 9.07 8.52 -8.69
N ASP A 136 9.37 9.78 -9.00
CA ASP A 136 10.39 10.14 -9.99
C ASP A 136 11.76 9.56 -9.60
N ARG A 137 12.16 9.75 -8.34
CA ARG A 137 13.43 9.18 -7.83
C ARG A 137 13.42 7.66 -7.82
N ALA A 138 12.29 7.03 -7.51
CA ALA A 138 12.17 5.58 -7.54
C ALA A 138 12.34 5.04 -8.97
N MET A 139 11.72 5.67 -9.95
CA MET A 139 11.84 5.29 -11.36
C MET A 139 13.25 5.59 -11.91
N GLU A 140 13.88 6.68 -11.50
CA GLU A 140 15.29 6.95 -11.80
C GLU A 140 16.22 5.89 -11.19
N GLY A 141 15.91 5.38 -10.01
CA GLY A 141 16.57 4.24 -9.38
C GLY A 141 16.31 2.89 -10.05
N GLY A 142 15.47 2.85 -11.09
CA GLY A 142 15.16 1.66 -11.90
C GLY A 142 13.94 0.87 -11.43
N ILE A 143 13.13 1.41 -10.52
CA ILE A 143 11.88 0.77 -10.10
C ILE A 143 10.78 1.14 -11.08
N ASP A 144 10.32 0.19 -11.88
CA ASP A 144 9.26 0.42 -12.87
C ASP A 144 7.85 0.33 -12.25
N ASP A 145 7.72 -0.44 -11.17
CA ASP A 145 6.45 -0.71 -10.52
C ASP A 145 6.26 0.22 -9.32
N VAL A 146 5.58 1.36 -9.54
CA VAL A 146 5.24 2.31 -8.49
C VAL A 146 3.74 2.33 -8.21
N GLY A 147 3.37 2.54 -6.95
CA GLY A 147 2.00 2.56 -6.48
C GLY A 147 1.65 3.90 -5.84
N LEU A 148 0.70 4.60 -6.46
CA LEU A 148 0.15 5.86 -5.95
C LEU A 148 -1.01 5.62 -4.99
N GLY A 149 -1.37 6.67 -4.25
CA GLY A 149 -2.57 6.70 -3.44
C GLY A 149 -2.82 8.09 -2.84
N VAL A 150 -4.06 8.32 -2.47
CA VAL A 150 -4.50 9.49 -1.72
C VAL A 150 -5.30 9.02 -0.53
N LEU A 151 -5.09 9.61 0.63
CA LEU A 151 -5.93 9.35 1.80
C LEU A 151 -7.14 10.27 1.76
N PHE A 152 -8.22 9.78 1.15
CA PHE A 152 -9.46 10.55 1.00
C PHE A 152 -10.07 10.88 2.37
N GLY A 153 -10.43 12.13 2.54
CA GLY A 153 -10.95 12.69 3.78
C GLY A 153 -10.04 13.75 4.41
N LEU A 154 -8.76 13.83 4.02
CA LEU A 154 -7.84 14.86 4.49
C LEU A 154 -8.07 16.20 3.81
N GLU A 155 -8.44 16.20 2.53
CA GLU A 155 -8.72 17.39 1.73
C GLU A 155 -9.87 17.10 0.75
N GLY A 156 -10.35 18.14 0.04
CA GLY A 156 -11.47 18.04 -0.90
C GLY A 156 -11.23 17.01 -2.00
N TYR A 157 -12.09 16.02 -2.12
CA TYR A 157 -11.93 14.88 -3.02
C TYR A 157 -11.73 15.25 -4.50
N ARG A 158 -12.29 16.39 -4.94
CA ARG A 158 -12.13 16.87 -6.33
C ARG A 158 -10.71 17.33 -6.61
N TYR A 159 -10.08 18.00 -5.65
CA TYR A 159 -8.70 18.43 -5.74
C TYR A 159 -7.78 17.20 -5.74
N GLU A 160 -8.03 16.27 -4.83
CA GLU A 160 -7.27 15.04 -4.74
C GLU A 160 -7.36 14.17 -5.98
N PHE A 161 -8.54 14.05 -6.55
CA PHE A 161 -8.74 13.34 -7.82
C PHE A 161 -7.95 13.98 -8.96
N ALA A 162 -8.03 15.31 -9.11
CA ALA A 162 -7.26 16.02 -10.13
C ALA A 162 -5.75 15.85 -9.92
N GLY A 163 -5.26 16.00 -8.69
CA GLY A 163 -3.86 15.82 -8.36
C GLY A 163 -3.35 14.41 -8.66
N LEU A 164 -4.15 13.39 -8.34
CA LEU A 164 -3.84 11.99 -8.62
C LEU A 164 -3.71 11.72 -10.13
N LEU A 165 -4.62 12.26 -10.94
CA LEU A 165 -4.55 12.14 -12.40
C LEU A 165 -3.33 12.85 -12.97
N MET A 166 -3.07 14.08 -12.53
CA MET A 166 -1.90 14.84 -12.96
C MET A 166 -0.59 14.11 -12.61
N HIS A 167 -0.52 13.48 -11.43
CA HIS A 167 0.64 12.69 -11.04
C HIS A 167 0.81 11.44 -11.92
N ALA A 168 -0.28 10.73 -12.21
CA ALA A 168 -0.26 9.57 -13.11
C ALA A 168 0.20 9.96 -14.52
N GLU A 169 -0.34 11.06 -15.08
CA GLU A 169 0.05 11.61 -16.38
C GLU A 169 1.50 12.09 -16.40
N HIS A 170 1.97 12.71 -15.31
CA HIS A 170 3.36 13.14 -15.16
C HIS A 170 4.32 11.94 -15.27
N LEU A 171 4.07 10.87 -14.52
CA LEU A 171 4.91 9.67 -14.56
C LEU A 171 4.93 9.04 -15.96
N GLU A 172 3.79 8.97 -16.62
CA GLU A 172 3.70 8.47 -17.99
C GLU A 172 4.48 9.36 -18.98
N ALA A 173 4.34 10.67 -18.86
CA ALA A 173 5.01 11.63 -19.74
C ALA A 173 6.54 11.65 -19.56
N VAL A 174 7.01 11.57 -18.32
CA VAL A 174 8.45 11.71 -17.98
C VAL A 174 9.18 10.36 -18.10
N HIS A 175 8.56 9.28 -17.64
CA HIS A 175 9.20 7.97 -17.55
C HIS A 175 8.68 6.96 -18.57
N GLY A 176 7.68 7.32 -19.38
CA GLY A 176 7.07 6.44 -20.36
C GLY A 176 6.16 5.35 -19.79
N VAL A 177 5.97 5.32 -18.49
CA VAL A 177 5.14 4.35 -17.76
C VAL A 177 4.40 5.05 -16.63
N GLY A 178 3.08 4.89 -16.60
CA GLY A 178 2.26 5.39 -15.49
C GLY A 178 2.28 4.47 -14.26
N PRO A 179 1.51 4.80 -13.22
CA PRO A 179 1.50 4.02 -11.98
C PRO A 179 0.99 2.60 -12.22
N HIS A 180 1.71 1.63 -11.67
CA HIS A 180 1.30 0.23 -11.72
C HIS A 180 0.04 -0.02 -10.91
N THR A 181 -0.07 0.63 -9.75
CA THR A 181 -1.24 0.55 -8.89
C THR A 181 -1.67 1.91 -8.37
N ILE A 182 -2.97 2.05 -8.13
CA ILE A 182 -3.57 3.17 -7.40
C ILE A 182 -4.37 2.60 -6.24
N SER A 183 -4.03 3.02 -5.02
CA SER A 183 -4.78 2.70 -3.82
C SER A 183 -5.75 3.82 -3.47
N VAL A 184 -6.93 3.45 -2.99
CA VAL A 184 -8.02 4.39 -2.65
C VAL A 184 -8.41 4.30 -1.16
N PRO A 185 -7.50 4.59 -0.22
CA PRO A 185 -7.84 4.59 1.20
C PRO A 185 -8.68 5.80 1.57
N ARG A 186 -9.58 5.62 2.56
CA ARG A 186 -10.23 6.72 3.29
C ARG A 186 -9.68 6.79 4.70
N VAL A 187 -9.75 7.98 5.32
CA VAL A 187 -9.45 8.13 6.75
C VAL A 187 -10.39 7.25 7.56
N LYS A 188 -9.84 6.44 8.45
CA LYS A 188 -10.56 5.53 9.34
C LYS A 188 -10.12 5.74 10.78
N PRO A 189 -10.95 5.33 11.75
CA PRO A 189 -10.56 5.34 13.15
C PRO A 189 -9.27 4.56 13.38
N ALA A 190 -8.45 5.06 14.29
CA ALA A 190 -7.29 4.38 14.84
C ALA A 190 -7.05 4.89 16.26
N MET A 191 -6.06 4.35 16.98
CA MET A 191 -5.67 4.91 18.28
C MET A 191 -5.35 6.40 18.09
N ASP A 192 -5.97 7.27 18.90
CA ASP A 192 -5.88 8.74 18.88
C ASP A 192 -6.24 9.45 17.54
N ILE A 193 -6.81 8.73 16.57
CA ILE A 193 -7.28 9.30 15.30
C ILE A 193 -8.80 9.20 15.23
N ASN A 194 -9.44 10.36 15.21
CA ASN A 194 -10.88 10.46 14.99
C ASN A 194 -11.15 11.03 13.59
N PRO A 195 -11.78 10.26 12.68
CA PRO A 195 -12.11 10.73 11.33
C PRO A 195 -12.98 11.98 11.29
N ASP A 196 -13.79 12.22 12.33
CA ASP A 196 -14.68 13.39 12.41
C ASP A 196 -13.92 14.71 12.65
N GLU A 197 -12.63 14.64 12.96
CA GLU A 197 -11.75 15.81 13.03
C GLU A 197 -11.28 16.30 11.66
N PHE A 198 -11.60 15.56 10.60
CA PHE A 198 -11.26 15.91 9.21
C PHE A 198 -12.52 16.26 8.42
N ASP A 199 -12.64 17.51 8.02
CA ASP A 199 -13.87 18.10 7.41
C ASP A 199 -14.22 17.56 6.01
N ASN A 200 -13.37 16.73 5.42
CA ASN A 200 -13.46 16.29 4.03
C ASN A 200 -13.83 14.81 3.86
N GLY A 201 -14.45 14.20 4.86
CA GLY A 201 -14.95 12.82 4.77
C GLY A 201 -15.92 12.66 3.60
N ILE A 202 -15.81 11.53 2.89
CA ILE A 202 -16.67 11.23 1.74
C ILE A 202 -17.59 10.05 2.03
N PRO A 203 -18.89 10.15 1.72
CA PRO A 203 -19.84 9.06 1.86
C PRO A 203 -19.55 7.94 0.84
N ASP A 204 -20.07 6.74 1.10
CA ASP A 204 -19.83 5.56 0.29
C ASP A 204 -20.21 5.77 -1.18
N GLU A 205 -21.38 6.38 -1.47
CA GLU A 205 -21.82 6.67 -2.84
C GLU A 205 -20.80 7.52 -3.61
N MET A 206 -20.22 8.53 -2.96
CA MET A 206 -19.21 9.38 -3.59
C MET A 206 -17.89 8.63 -3.76
N PHE A 207 -17.54 7.79 -2.81
CA PHE A 207 -16.36 6.94 -2.89
C PHE A 207 -16.43 5.96 -4.06
N GLU A 208 -17.57 5.33 -4.27
CA GLU A 208 -17.85 4.44 -5.41
C GLU A 208 -17.72 5.18 -6.75
N LYS A 209 -18.28 6.40 -6.83
CA LYS A 209 -18.13 7.26 -8.02
C LYS A 209 -16.66 7.61 -8.29
N LEU A 210 -15.89 7.92 -7.26
CA LEU A 210 -14.46 8.21 -7.41
C LEU A 210 -13.68 7.00 -7.94
N ILE A 211 -13.97 5.81 -7.43
CA ILE A 211 -13.38 4.56 -7.95
C ILE A 211 -13.68 4.40 -9.44
N ALA A 212 -14.93 4.57 -9.85
CA ALA A 212 -15.32 4.48 -11.26
C ALA A 212 -14.61 5.53 -12.12
N LEU A 213 -14.52 6.78 -11.64
CA LEU A 213 -13.83 7.86 -12.35
C LEU A 213 -12.33 7.59 -12.50
N ILE A 214 -11.65 7.13 -11.45
CA ILE A 214 -10.23 6.74 -11.54
C ILE A 214 -10.04 5.60 -12.54
N ARG A 215 -10.93 4.59 -12.51
CA ARG A 215 -10.86 3.47 -13.47
C ARG A 215 -10.99 3.91 -14.92
N ILE A 216 -11.88 4.85 -15.20
CA ILE A 216 -12.07 5.38 -16.57
C ILE A 216 -10.86 6.23 -16.98
N SER A 217 -10.32 7.04 -16.07
CA SER A 217 -9.24 7.99 -16.35
C SER A 217 -7.87 7.30 -16.46
N VAL A 218 -7.62 6.24 -15.68
CA VAL A 218 -6.35 5.49 -15.68
C VAL A 218 -6.65 4.00 -15.89
N PRO A 219 -7.08 3.60 -17.10
CA PRO A 219 -7.67 2.27 -17.33
C PRO A 219 -6.68 1.11 -17.21
N TYR A 220 -5.38 1.36 -17.34
CA TYR A 220 -4.33 0.34 -17.28
C TYR A 220 -3.89 -0.01 -15.86
N THR A 221 -4.15 0.87 -14.87
CA THR A 221 -3.64 0.69 -13.50
C THR A 221 -4.37 -0.41 -12.73
N GLY A 222 -3.67 -1.10 -11.84
CA GLY A 222 -4.30 -1.93 -10.81
C GLY A 222 -4.90 -1.06 -9.71
N MET A 223 -6.19 -1.19 -9.44
CA MET A 223 -6.82 -0.41 -8.36
C MET A 223 -7.00 -1.27 -7.12
N ILE A 224 -6.50 -0.78 -6.00
CA ILE A 224 -6.43 -1.53 -4.73
C ILE A 224 -7.43 -0.96 -3.73
N ILE A 225 -8.24 -1.85 -3.14
CA ILE A 225 -9.01 -1.57 -1.94
C ILE A 225 -8.57 -2.48 -0.79
N SER A 226 -8.34 -1.89 0.37
CA SER A 226 -7.86 -2.62 1.54
C SER A 226 -9.01 -3.07 2.45
N THR A 227 -8.69 -3.86 3.47
CA THR A 227 -9.59 -4.25 4.55
C THR A 227 -10.01 -3.10 5.48
N ARG A 228 -9.51 -1.89 5.22
CA ARG A 228 -9.93 -0.63 5.84
C ARG A 228 -11.42 -0.35 5.59
N GLU A 229 -11.93 -0.75 4.43
CA GLU A 229 -13.35 -0.61 4.07
C GLU A 229 -14.17 -1.82 4.51
N SER A 230 -15.48 -1.58 4.76
CA SER A 230 -16.41 -2.63 5.11
C SER A 230 -16.61 -3.63 3.97
N GLN A 231 -17.11 -4.81 4.30
CA GLN A 231 -17.45 -5.84 3.32
C GLN A 231 -18.38 -5.29 2.23
N THR A 232 -19.45 -4.60 2.59
CA THR A 232 -20.42 -4.04 1.64
C THR A 232 -19.79 -3.05 0.66
N VAL A 233 -18.96 -2.13 1.16
CA VAL A 233 -18.27 -1.15 0.30
C VAL A 233 -17.31 -1.86 -0.64
N ARG A 234 -16.61 -2.90 -0.19
CA ARG A 234 -15.68 -3.68 -1.02
C ARG A 234 -16.41 -4.47 -2.10
N GLU A 235 -17.59 -5.01 -1.81
CA GLU A 235 -18.46 -5.69 -2.78
C GLU A 235 -18.88 -4.74 -3.91
N HIS A 236 -19.36 -3.56 -3.57
CA HIS A 236 -19.74 -2.55 -4.56
C HIS A 236 -18.51 -2.07 -5.37
N ALA A 237 -17.40 -1.80 -4.69
CA ALA A 237 -16.18 -1.31 -5.33
C ALA A 237 -15.64 -2.24 -6.43
N LEU A 238 -15.78 -3.57 -6.28
CA LEU A 238 -15.41 -4.52 -7.33
C LEU A 238 -16.17 -4.31 -8.64
N GLN A 239 -17.41 -3.86 -8.58
CA GLN A 239 -18.24 -3.59 -9.76
C GLN A 239 -17.83 -2.29 -10.46
N TYR A 240 -17.16 -1.38 -9.75
CA TYR A 240 -16.76 -0.07 -10.25
C TYR A 240 -15.29 0.02 -10.67
N GLY A 241 -14.56 -1.09 -10.65
CA GLY A 241 -13.22 -1.11 -11.25
C GLY A 241 -12.06 -1.47 -10.32
N ILE A 242 -12.34 -1.79 -9.05
CA ILE A 242 -11.31 -2.39 -8.20
C ILE A 242 -10.87 -3.73 -8.80
N SER A 243 -9.57 -3.92 -8.92
CA SER A 243 -8.96 -5.11 -9.50
C SER A 243 -8.02 -5.85 -8.54
N GLN A 244 -7.71 -5.25 -7.41
CA GLN A 244 -6.89 -5.86 -6.37
C GLN A 244 -7.53 -5.63 -5.00
N ILE A 245 -7.53 -6.67 -4.19
CA ILE A 245 -8.21 -6.70 -2.90
C ILE A 245 -7.32 -7.39 -1.87
N SER A 246 -7.24 -6.82 -0.68
CA SER A 246 -6.57 -7.45 0.46
C SER A 246 -7.50 -8.45 1.16
N GLY A 247 -6.96 -9.50 1.74
CA GLY A 247 -7.71 -10.47 2.55
C GLY A 247 -6.89 -10.93 3.74
N GLY A 248 -7.54 -11.11 4.89
CA GLY A 248 -6.89 -11.57 6.12
C GLY A 248 -5.83 -10.62 6.66
N SER A 249 -5.99 -9.31 6.46
CA SER A 249 -4.98 -8.33 6.86
C SER A 249 -4.89 -8.15 8.37
N ARG A 250 -3.66 -7.95 8.87
CA ARG A 250 -3.34 -7.51 10.23
C ARG A 250 -2.49 -6.25 10.13
N THR A 251 -2.84 -5.20 10.88
CA THR A 251 -2.14 -3.91 10.86
C THR A 251 -1.24 -3.70 12.07
N SER A 252 -1.28 -4.61 13.04
CA SER A 252 -0.36 -4.63 14.18
C SER A 252 1.00 -5.22 13.81
N VAL A 253 2.05 -4.74 14.47
CA VAL A 253 3.42 -5.24 14.25
C VAL A 253 3.56 -6.66 14.83
N GLY A 254 3.78 -7.66 13.97
CA GLY A 254 3.86 -9.08 14.37
C GLY A 254 2.49 -9.73 14.60
N GLY A 255 1.44 -9.23 13.96
CA GLY A 255 0.07 -9.64 14.21
C GLY A 255 -0.37 -10.96 13.56
N TYR A 256 0.45 -11.56 12.69
CA TYR A 256 0.10 -12.83 12.06
C TYR A 256 0.48 -14.06 12.90
N VAL A 257 1.50 -13.96 13.74
CA VAL A 257 1.89 -15.02 14.68
C VAL A 257 1.18 -14.88 16.03
N GLU A 258 0.97 -13.64 16.47
CA GLU A 258 0.48 -13.33 17.80
C GLU A 258 -0.98 -12.84 17.76
N GLU A 259 -1.91 -13.70 17.38
CA GLU A 259 -3.34 -13.39 17.26
C GLU A 259 -4.00 -12.90 18.58
N GLN A 260 -3.38 -13.14 19.73
CA GLN A 260 -3.93 -12.81 21.05
C GLN A 260 -3.33 -11.54 21.68
N ARG A 261 -2.47 -10.81 20.96
CA ARG A 261 -1.98 -9.53 21.50
C ARG A 261 -3.07 -8.47 21.45
N PRO A 262 -3.08 -7.54 22.44
CA PRO A 262 -3.94 -6.36 22.38
C PRO A 262 -3.73 -5.62 21.05
N HIS A 263 -4.80 -5.06 20.51
CA HIS A 263 -4.80 -4.24 19.29
C HIS A 263 -4.12 -2.88 19.50
N ASP A 264 -3.08 -2.82 20.32
CA ASP A 264 -2.41 -1.61 20.78
C ASP A 264 -1.32 -1.07 19.82
N THR A 265 -0.99 -1.82 18.77
CA THR A 265 0.01 -1.41 17.76
C THR A 265 -0.58 -1.27 16.36
N GLU A 266 -1.90 -1.30 16.22
CA GLU A 266 -2.56 -1.20 14.92
C GLU A 266 -2.41 0.19 14.31
N GLN A 267 -2.18 0.24 13.00
CA GLN A 267 -2.10 1.48 12.25
C GLN A 267 -3.49 2.07 11.95
N PHE A 268 -4.48 1.21 11.79
CA PHE A 268 -5.89 1.57 11.59
C PHE A 268 -6.77 0.37 11.88
N ASP A 269 -8.03 0.63 12.18
CA ASP A 269 -9.04 -0.40 12.41
C ASP A 269 -9.34 -1.17 11.11
N VAL A 270 -9.30 -2.48 11.19
CA VAL A 270 -9.67 -3.38 10.09
C VAL A 270 -11.17 -3.60 10.11
N SER A 271 -11.90 -3.04 9.13
CA SER A 271 -13.35 -3.16 9.04
C SER A 271 -13.79 -4.52 8.46
N ASP A 272 -13.04 -5.06 7.49
CA ASP A 272 -13.29 -6.39 6.95
C ASP A 272 -12.30 -7.39 7.54
N GLN A 273 -12.77 -8.17 8.50
CA GLN A 273 -11.96 -9.12 9.27
C GLN A 273 -11.97 -10.54 8.71
N ARG A 274 -12.59 -10.74 7.53
CA ARG A 274 -12.62 -12.06 6.89
C ARG A 274 -11.23 -12.61 6.65
N THR A 275 -11.08 -13.91 6.84
CA THR A 275 -9.87 -14.65 6.46
C THR A 275 -9.66 -14.61 4.95
N LEU A 276 -8.47 -14.98 4.49
CA LEU A 276 -8.19 -15.08 3.06
C LEU A 276 -9.13 -16.09 2.36
N ASP A 277 -9.39 -17.23 2.98
CA ASP A 277 -10.28 -18.27 2.44
C ASP A 277 -11.73 -17.78 2.33
N GLU A 278 -12.22 -17.05 3.32
CA GLU A 278 -13.57 -16.44 3.26
C GLU A 278 -13.67 -15.40 2.14
N VAL A 279 -12.63 -14.58 1.94
CA VAL A 279 -12.57 -13.61 0.84
C VAL A 279 -12.51 -14.32 -0.51
N ILE A 280 -11.76 -15.41 -0.65
CA ILE A 280 -11.70 -16.21 -1.87
C ILE A 280 -13.07 -16.84 -2.18
N SER A 281 -13.70 -17.47 -1.19
CA SER A 281 -15.02 -18.07 -1.35
C SER A 281 -16.04 -17.03 -1.78
N TRP A 282 -16.06 -15.88 -1.12
CA TRP A 282 -16.94 -14.79 -1.49
C TRP A 282 -16.70 -14.28 -2.92
N LEU A 283 -15.45 -14.17 -3.39
CA LEU A 283 -15.13 -13.79 -4.76
C LEU A 283 -15.68 -14.80 -5.76
N LEU A 284 -15.52 -16.11 -5.49
CA LEU A 284 -16.03 -17.18 -6.34
C LEU A 284 -17.57 -17.17 -6.41
N ASP A 285 -18.24 -16.97 -5.27
CA ASP A 285 -19.71 -16.86 -5.20
C ASP A 285 -20.25 -15.66 -5.99
N ASN A 286 -19.42 -14.61 -6.15
CA ASN A 286 -19.73 -13.42 -6.94
C ASN A 286 -19.18 -13.47 -8.37
N ASN A 287 -18.87 -14.65 -8.90
CA ASN A 287 -18.35 -14.87 -10.25
C ASN A 287 -16.99 -14.18 -10.54
N HIS A 288 -16.15 -14.01 -9.53
CA HIS A 288 -14.80 -13.52 -9.67
C HIS A 288 -13.80 -14.65 -9.41
N ILE A 289 -12.82 -14.82 -10.28
CA ILE A 289 -11.74 -15.79 -10.08
C ILE A 289 -10.53 -15.04 -9.53
N PRO A 290 -10.17 -15.23 -8.25
CA PRO A 290 -9.00 -14.58 -7.66
C PRO A 290 -7.72 -15.12 -8.27
N SER A 291 -6.78 -14.21 -8.57
CA SER A 291 -5.45 -14.54 -9.06
C SER A 291 -4.40 -14.16 -8.04
N PHE A 292 -3.52 -15.10 -7.71
CA PHE A 292 -2.33 -14.87 -6.91
C PHE A 292 -1.12 -14.55 -7.78
N CYS A 293 -1.33 -13.84 -8.88
CA CYS A 293 -0.28 -13.51 -9.86
C CYS A 293 0.86 -12.75 -9.20
N THR A 294 2.08 -13.24 -9.39
CA THR A 294 3.31 -12.63 -8.86
C THR A 294 4.36 -12.38 -9.94
N ALA A 295 4.11 -12.82 -11.16
CA ALA A 295 5.11 -12.89 -12.23
C ALA A 295 5.00 -11.77 -13.28
N CYS A 296 3.86 -11.08 -13.36
CA CYS A 296 3.58 -10.15 -14.46
C CYS A 296 4.51 -8.94 -14.51
N TYR A 297 5.02 -8.54 -13.38
CA TYR A 297 5.74 -7.30 -13.19
C TYR A 297 7.23 -7.37 -13.57
N ARG A 298 7.88 -8.49 -13.29
CA ARG A 298 9.31 -8.68 -13.60
C ARG A 298 9.62 -8.85 -15.09
N ALA A 299 8.62 -9.14 -15.88
CA ALA A 299 8.78 -9.40 -17.32
C ALA A 299 8.32 -8.23 -18.21
N GLY A 300 8.23 -7.00 -17.68
CA GLY A 300 7.73 -5.84 -18.42
C GLY A 300 6.28 -5.99 -18.89
N ARG A 301 5.48 -6.78 -18.18
CA ARG A 301 4.08 -7.07 -18.55
C ARG A 301 3.10 -6.10 -17.90
N THR A 302 3.45 -4.83 -17.86
CA THR A 302 2.58 -3.73 -17.47
C THR A 302 2.05 -3.01 -18.70
N GLY A 303 0.92 -2.34 -18.60
CA GLY A 303 0.30 -1.61 -19.71
C GLY A 303 -0.11 -2.50 -20.88
N ASP A 304 0.17 -2.07 -22.09
CA ASP A 304 -0.20 -2.76 -23.36
C ASP A 304 0.34 -4.19 -23.46
N SER A 305 1.47 -4.48 -22.83
CA SER A 305 2.06 -5.82 -22.80
C SER A 305 1.22 -6.80 -21.97
N SER A 306 0.52 -6.34 -20.94
CA SER A 306 -0.41 -7.15 -20.12
C SER A 306 -1.64 -7.54 -20.96
N CYS A 307 -2.18 -6.62 -21.77
CA CYS A 307 -3.33 -6.88 -22.63
C CYS A 307 -3.05 -7.88 -23.75
N ARG A 308 -1.83 -7.94 -24.26
CA ARG A 308 -1.44 -8.92 -25.30
C ARG A 308 -1.48 -10.36 -24.79
N PHE A 309 -1.11 -10.57 -23.53
CA PHE A 309 -1.09 -11.93 -22.94
C PHE A 309 -2.49 -12.50 -22.69
N VAL A 310 -3.46 -11.67 -22.33
CA VAL A 310 -4.85 -12.08 -22.17
C VAL A 310 -5.48 -12.43 -23.53
N ARG A 311 -5.05 -11.80 -24.61
CA ARG A 311 -5.54 -12.10 -25.96
C ARG A 311 -4.98 -13.40 -26.54
N THR A 312 -3.74 -13.76 -26.23
CA THR A 312 -3.12 -15.02 -26.69
C THR A 312 -3.56 -16.24 -25.86
N ALA A 313 -4.04 -16.06 -24.64
CA ALA A 313 -4.59 -17.15 -23.84
C ALA A 313 -6.03 -17.55 -24.21
N LYS A 314 -6.67 -16.81 -25.13
CA LYS A 314 -8.01 -17.10 -25.66
C LYS A 314 -7.98 -17.71 -27.08
N SER A 315 -6.82 -17.94 -27.64
CA SER A 315 -6.58 -18.69 -28.90
C SER A 315 -5.93 -20.03 -28.56
#